data_fda2dbe6ef2c8219654e456af1fdd11e
#
_entry.id   fda2dbe6ef2c8219654e456af1fdd11e
#
_cell.length_a   1.000
_cell.length_b   1.000
_cell.length_c   1.000
_cell.angle_alpha   90.00
_cell.angle_beta   90.00
_cell.angle_gamma   90.00
#
_symmetry.space_group_name_H-M   'P 1'
#
loop_
_entity.id
_entity.type
_entity.pdbx_description
1 polymer ?
#
loop_
_entity_poly.entity_id
_entity_poly.type
_entity_poly.pdbx_seq_one_letter_code
_entity_poly.pdbx_strand_id
1 'polypeptide(L)'
;MKTFSAKNETVQRDWYVVDAEGKTLGRLASELARRLRGKHKPVFTPHVDTGDYLIVINAEKVAVTGKKLQDKMYYRFTGYVGNLKSENLAQALERHPERVIEIAVKGMLPKNPLGRARYRKLKVYKGAEHPHAAQQPQPLEI
;
A
#
# COMPACT_ATOMS: atom_id res chain seq x y z
N MET A 1 36.72 -6.08 -4.50
CA MET A 1 35.49 -5.72 -3.77
C MET A 1 34.28 -6.30 -4.50
N LYS A 2 33.41 -6.99 -3.77
CA LYS A 2 32.20 -7.58 -4.36
C LYS A 2 30.96 -6.86 -3.83
N THR A 3 30.04 -6.53 -4.73
CA THR A 3 28.75 -5.95 -4.36
C THR A 3 27.84 -7.03 -3.80
N PHE A 4 27.17 -6.75 -2.69
CA PHE A 4 26.20 -7.65 -2.10
C PHE A 4 24.96 -7.73 -2.98
N SER A 5 24.50 -8.97 -3.23
CA SER A 5 23.24 -9.25 -3.92
C SER A 5 22.39 -10.16 -3.04
N ALA A 6 21.18 -9.72 -2.72
CA ALA A 6 20.24 -10.50 -1.92
C ALA A 6 19.76 -11.74 -2.69
N LYS A 7 19.44 -12.81 -1.94
CA LYS A 7 18.84 -14.03 -2.49
C LYS A 7 17.47 -14.26 -1.84
N ASN A 8 16.55 -14.78 -2.60
CA ASN A 8 15.20 -15.05 -2.10
C ASN A 8 15.18 -15.96 -0.87
N GLU A 9 16.12 -16.90 -0.79
CA GLU A 9 16.20 -17.85 0.32
C GLU A 9 16.70 -17.23 1.62
N THR A 10 17.45 -16.13 1.55
CA THR A 10 18.12 -15.52 2.71
C THR A 10 17.52 -14.19 3.14
N VAL A 11 16.59 -13.64 2.37
CA VAL A 11 15.96 -12.36 2.70
C VAL A 11 15.01 -12.52 3.88
N GLN A 12 15.17 -11.67 4.90
CA GLN A 12 14.23 -11.57 6.01
C GLN A 12 13.15 -10.56 5.68
N ARG A 13 11.90 -10.95 5.85
CA ARG A 13 10.73 -10.09 5.68
C ARG A 13 9.93 -10.06 6.97
N ASP A 14 9.90 -8.91 7.59
CA ASP A 14 9.19 -8.71 8.86
C ASP A 14 7.78 -8.21 8.62
N TRP A 15 6.93 -8.34 9.63
CA TRP A 15 5.56 -7.85 9.60
C TRP A 15 5.43 -6.58 10.44
N TYR A 16 4.81 -5.56 9.87
CA TYR A 16 4.58 -4.29 10.55
C TYR A 16 3.12 -3.84 10.43
N VAL A 17 2.63 -3.18 11.47
CA VAL A 17 1.30 -2.54 11.48
C VAL A 17 1.50 -1.03 11.39
N VAL A 18 0.76 -0.39 10.48
CA VAL A 18 0.75 1.05 10.29
C VAL A 18 -0.67 1.56 10.52
N ASP A 19 -0.83 2.58 11.36
CA ASP A 19 -2.10 3.25 11.57
C ASP A 19 -2.24 4.40 10.57
N ALA A 20 -3.28 4.34 9.75
CA ALA A 20 -3.55 5.37 8.73
C ALA A 20 -4.33 6.57 9.28
N GLU A 21 -4.78 6.52 10.53
CA GLU A 21 -5.58 7.59 11.12
C GLU A 21 -4.84 8.92 11.11
N GLY A 22 -5.44 9.93 10.49
CA GLY A 22 -4.86 11.27 10.40
C GLY A 22 -3.67 11.41 9.47
N LYS A 23 -3.22 10.35 8.83
CA LYS A 23 -2.10 10.39 7.88
C LYS A 23 -2.56 10.87 6.51
N THR A 24 -1.77 11.71 5.86
CA THR A 24 -2.05 12.18 4.50
C THR A 24 -1.91 11.02 3.51
N LEU A 25 -2.93 10.80 2.68
CA LEU A 25 -3.01 9.65 1.77
C LEU A 25 -1.76 9.50 0.88
N GLY A 26 -1.36 10.55 0.17
CA GLY A 26 -0.23 10.46 -0.76
C GLY A 26 1.10 10.20 -0.06
N ARG A 27 1.33 10.88 1.06
CA ARG A 27 2.57 10.70 1.83
C ARG A 27 2.64 9.33 2.49
N LEU A 28 1.53 8.85 3.03
CA LEU A 28 1.42 7.50 3.56
C LEU A 28 1.71 6.46 2.47
N ALA A 29 1.07 6.61 1.31
CA ALA A 29 1.25 5.67 0.20
C ALA A 29 2.69 5.62 -0.31
N SER A 30 3.38 6.76 -0.39
CA SER A 30 4.76 6.79 -0.84
C SER A 30 5.71 6.07 0.13
N GLU A 31 5.50 6.24 1.42
CA GLU A 31 6.31 5.55 2.42
C GLU A 31 6.01 4.04 2.45
N LEU A 32 4.74 3.66 2.32
CA LEU A 32 4.35 2.25 2.21
C LEU A 32 4.99 1.59 0.98
N ALA A 33 4.96 2.26 -0.17
CA ALA A 33 5.56 1.75 -1.40
C ALA A 33 7.08 1.58 -1.26
N ARG A 34 7.74 2.54 -0.62
CA ARG A 34 9.19 2.49 -0.36
C ARG A 34 9.54 1.26 0.49
N ARG A 35 8.77 0.99 1.54
CA ARG A 35 9.00 -0.14 2.43
C ARG A 35 8.65 -1.48 1.80
N LEU A 36 7.60 -1.54 0.99
CA LEU A 36 7.27 -2.74 0.22
C LEU A 36 8.35 -3.09 -0.79
N ARG A 37 8.97 -2.08 -1.37
CA ARG A 37 10.07 -2.26 -2.32
C ARG A 37 11.37 -2.67 -1.64
N GLY A 38 11.54 -2.30 -0.37
CA GLY A 38 12.75 -2.62 0.41
C GLY A 38 13.85 -1.59 0.31
N LYS A 39 13.59 -0.41 -0.24
CA LYS A 39 14.60 0.65 -0.41
C LYS A 39 15.15 1.22 0.92
N HIS A 40 14.45 0.98 2.03
CA HIS A 40 14.90 1.41 3.35
C HIS A 40 15.97 0.47 3.94
N LYS A 41 16.22 -0.68 3.30
CA LYS A 41 17.18 -1.67 3.77
C LYS A 41 18.51 -1.56 3.01
N PRO A 42 19.66 -1.74 3.69
CA PRO A 42 20.97 -1.76 3.00
C PRO A 42 21.11 -2.96 2.06
N VAL A 43 20.35 -4.03 2.30
CA VAL A 43 20.37 -5.24 1.46
C VAL A 43 19.54 -5.12 0.18
N PHE A 44 18.97 -3.95 -0.10
CA PHE A 44 18.12 -3.74 -1.27
C PHE A 44 18.81 -4.19 -2.56
N THR A 45 18.12 -5.04 -3.31
CA THR A 45 18.57 -5.54 -4.61
C THR A 45 17.40 -5.39 -5.59
N PRO A 46 17.58 -4.70 -6.74
CA PRO A 46 16.46 -4.37 -7.62
C PRO A 46 15.68 -5.57 -8.15
N HIS A 47 16.33 -6.72 -8.39
CA HIS A 47 15.69 -7.91 -8.95
C HIS A 47 15.13 -8.87 -7.90
N VAL A 48 15.30 -8.57 -6.62
CA VAL A 48 14.83 -9.41 -5.51
C VAL A 48 13.82 -8.63 -4.67
N ASP A 49 12.79 -9.32 -4.19
CA ASP A 49 11.80 -8.73 -3.29
C ASP A 49 12.33 -8.72 -1.85
N THR A 50 12.94 -7.59 -1.46
CA THR A 50 13.56 -7.41 -0.15
C THR A 50 12.68 -6.67 0.86
N GLY A 51 11.50 -6.22 0.45
CA GLY A 51 10.59 -5.45 1.31
C GLY A 51 9.90 -6.29 2.38
N ASP A 52 9.20 -5.60 3.28
CA ASP A 52 8.49 -6.22 4.39
C ASP A 52 7.00 -6.36 4.11
N TYR A 53 6.30 -7.15 4.94
CA TYR A 53 4.84 -7.20 4.95
C TYR A 53 4.29 -6.03 5.75
N LEU A 54 3.33 -5.32 5.19
CA LEU A 54 2.72 -4.16 5.83
C LEU A 54 1.22 -4.38 6.01
N ILE A 55 0.75 -4.14 7.22
CA ILE A 55 -0.66 -4.16 7.58
C ILE A 55 -1.06 -2.72 7.87
N VAL A 56 -2.04 -2.19 7.14
CA VAL A 56 -2.56 -0.84 7.36
C VAL A 56 -3.94 -0.95 7.99
N ILE A 57 -4.12 -0.29 9.12
CA ILE A 57 -5.40 -0.26 9.84
C ILE A 57 -5.99 1.15 9.80
N ASN A 58 -7.27 1.28 10.13
CA ASN A 58 -8.01 2.55 10.11
C ASN A 58 -8.00 3.22 8.73
N ALA A 59 -8.14 2.44 7.66
CA ALA A 59 -8.09 2.96 6.28
C ALA A 59 -9.13 4.05 6.03
N GLU A 60 -10.30 3.98 6.67
CA GLU A 60 -11.38 4.97 6.55
C GLU A 60 -11.03 6.34 7.14
N LYS A 61 -10.02 6.39 8.00
CA LYS A 61 -9.62 7.61 8.71
C LYS A 61 -8.42 8.32 8.06
N VAL A 62 -8.05 7.93 6.86
CA VAL A 62 -6.97 8.59 6.12
C VAL A 62 -7.38 10.02 5.77
N ALA A 63 -6.42 10.95 5.86
CA ALA A 63 -6.65 12.37 5.61
C ALA A 63 -6.26 12.76 4.19
N VAL A 64 -6.97 13.75 3.65
CA VAL A 64 -6.63 14.39 2.37
C VAL A 64 -6.77 15.90 2.54
N THR A 65 -6.03 16.66 1.74
CA THR A 65 -6.03 18.13 1.79
C THR A 65 -6.89 18.73 0.68
N GLY A 66 -7.29 19.99 0.87
CA GLY A 66 -8.09 20.74 -0.11
C GLY A 66 -9.46 20.11 -0.34
N LYS A 67 -9.93 20.20 -1.58
CA LYS A 67 -11.25 19.68 -1.99
C LYS A 67 -11.19 18.27 -2.58
N LYS A 68 -10.17 17.50 -2.30
CA LYS A 68 -9.98 16.18 -2.90
C LYS A 68 -11.10 15.20 -2.60
N LEU A 69 -11.77 15.34 -1.46
CA LEU A 69 -12.91 14.48 -1.14
C LEU A 69 -14.01 14.55 -2.20
N GLN A 70 -14.19 15.70 -2.83
CA GLN A 70 -15.21 15.94 -3.85
C GLN A 70 -14.65 15.89 -5.26
N ASP A 71 -13.42 16.35 -5.45
CA ASP A 71 -12.82 16.56 -6.78
C ASP A 71 -12.02 15.36 -7.29
N LYS A 72 -11.42 14.57 -6.39
CA LYS A 72 -10.67 13.39 -6.81
C LYS A 72 -11.62 12.29 -7.26
N MET A 73 -11.48 11.87 -8.52
CA MET A 73 -12.38 10.88 -9.15
C MET A 73 -11.67 9.55 -9.38
N TYR A 74 -12.37 8.47 -9.13
CA TYR A 74 -11.95 7.11 -9.46
C TYR A 74 -12.82 6.57 -10.58
N TYR A 75 -12.20 6.14 -11.67
CA TYR A 75 -12.88 5.66 -12.87
C TYR A 75 -12.71 4.17 -13.05
N ARG A 76 -13.77 3.52 -13.52
CA ARG A 76 -13.76 2.09 -13.85
C ARG A 76 -14.53 1.86 -15.12
N PHE A 77 -13.89 1.17 -16.07
CA PHE A 77 -14.52 0.82 -17.34
C PHE A 77 -15.01 -0.63 -17.24
N THR A 78 -16.30 -0.87 -17.56
CA THR A 78 -16.91 -2.19 -17.44
C THR A 78 -16.61 -3.11 -18.64
N GLY A 79 -16.03 -2.58 -19.73
CA GLY A 79 -15.74 -3.31 -20.95
C GLY A 79 -16.78 -3.12 -22.05
N TYR A 80 -17.91 -2.49 -21.75
CA TYR A 80 -18.95 -2.18 -22.74
C TYR A 80 -18.93 -0.68 -23.07
N VAL A 81 -19.23 -0.36 -24.33
CA VAL A 81 -19.21 1.02 -24.82
C VAL A 81 -20.13 1.90 -23.99
N GLY A 82 -19.63 3.08 -23.57
CA GLY A 82 -20.39 4.05 -22.79
C GLY A 82 -20.54 3.76 -21.31
N ASN A 83 -19.98 2.66 -20.81
CA ASN A 83 -20.13 2.24 -19.41
C ASN A 83 -18.87 2.56 -18.56
N LEU A 84 -18.47 3.82 -18.55
CA LEU A 84 -17.46 4.33 -17.63
C LEU A 84 -18.12 4.66 -16.31
N LYS A 85 -17.78 3.93 -15.27
CA LYS A 85 -18.24 4.19 -13.90
C LYS A 85 -17.28 5.13 -13.21
N SER A 86 -17.80 6.08 -12.44
CA SER A 86 -17.00 7.04 -11.71
C SER A 86 -17.57 7.23 -10.30
N GLU A 87 -16.68 7.48 -9.35
CA GLU A 87 -17.04 7.88 -8.00
C GLU A 87 -15.98 8.84 -7.47
N ASN A 88 -16.37 9.75 -6.57
CA ASN A 88 -15.41 10.64 -5.95
C ASN A 88 -14.76 9.99 -4.73
N LEU A 89 -13.76 10.64 -4.15
CA LEU A 89 -13.02 10.09 -3.01
C LEU A 89 -13.91 9.87 -1.79
N ALA A 90 -14.87 10.76 -1.53
CA ALA A 90 -15.78 10.60 -0.40
C ALA A 90 -16.63 9.33 -0.53
N GLN A 91 -17.16 9.07 -1.74
CA GLN A 91 -17.93 7.85 -2.01
C GLN A 91 -17.07 6.60 -1.92
N ALA A 92 -15.83 6.67 -2.39
CA ALA A 92 -14.90 5.55 -2.32
C ALA A 92 -14.54 5.20 -0.88
N LEU A 93 -14.31 6.21 -0.03
CA LEU A 93 -14.03 6.00 1.40
C LEU A 93 -15.22 5.43 2.15
N GLU A 94 -16.44 5.78 1.76
CA GLU A 94 -17.65 5.22 2.36
C GLU A 94 -17.87 3.76 2.00
N ARG A 95 -17.67 3.42 0.72
CA ARG A 95 -17.93 2.07 0.20
C ARG A 95 -16.80 1.10 0.46
N HIS A 96 -15.59 1.47 0.06
CA HIS A 96 -14.41 0.60 0.08
C HIS A 96 -13.16 1.40 0.47
N PRO A 97 -13.01 1.79 1.75
CA PRO A 97 -11.87 2.61 2.17
C PRO A 97 -10.53 1.94 1.94
N GLU A 98 -10.46 0.62 2.00
CA GLU A 98 -9.23 -0.14 1.76
C GLU A 98 -8.69 0.10 0.36
N ARG A 99 -9.57 0.19 -0.63
CA ARG A 99 -9.19 0.37 -2.04
C ARG A 99 -8.52 1.71 -2.31
N VAL A 100 -8.85 2.72 -1.55
CA VAL A 100 -8.25 4.06 -1.71
C VAL A 100 -6.75 3.99 -1.47
N ILE A 101 -6.34 3.36 -0.38
CA ILE A 101 -4.92 3.19 -0.05
C ILE A 101 -4.25 2.21 -1.02
N GLU A 102 -4.93 1.12 -1.34
CA GLU A 102 -4.41 0.10 -2.26
C GLU A 102 -4.12 0.68 -3.65
N ILE A 103 -5.02 1.47 -4.19
CA ILE A 103 -4.84 2.11 -5.51
C ILE A 103 -3.67 3.09 -5.47
N ALA A 104 -3.56 3.89 -4.40
CA ALA A 104 -2.48 4.86 -4.26
C ALA A 104 -1.12 4.16 -4.22
N VAL A 105 -0.98 3.11 -3.43
CA VAL A 105 0.27 2.34 -3.32
C VAL A 105 0.59 1.60 -4.61
N LYS A 106 -0.40 0.95 -5.21
CA LYS A 106 -0.22 0.22 -6.47
C LYS A 106 0.28 1.14 -7.59
N GLY A 107 -0.23 2.38 -7.64
CA GLY A 107 0.23 3.39 -8.60
C GLY A 107 1.69 3.78 -8.42
N MET A 108 2.24 3.62 -7.23
CA MET A 108 3.63 3.96 -6.89
C MET A 108 4.60 2.78 -6.99
N LEU A 109 4.10 1.58 -7.17
CA LEU A 109 4.91 0.37 -7.35
C LEU A 109 5.20 0.10 -8.83
N PRO A 110 6.30 -0.62 -9.16
CA PRO A 110 6.57 -1.00 -10.55
C PRO A 110 5.44 -1.84 -11.16
N LYS A 111 5.24 -1.68 -12.47
CA LYS A 111 4.17 -2.36 -13.23
C LYS A 111 4.71 -3.62 -13.91
N ASN A 112 5.26 -4.53 -13.13
CA ASN A 112 5.87 -5.78 -13.61
C ASN A 112 5.56 -6.93 -12.62
N PRO A 113 5.95 -8.18 -12.92
CA PRO A 113 5.69 -9.30 -12.00
C PRO A 113 6.24 -9.10 -10.59
N LEU A 114 7.43 -8.51 -10.47
CA LEU A 114 8.03 -8.22 -9.17
C LEU A 114 7.24 -7.14 -8.40
N GLY A 115 6.79 -6.10 -9.10
CA GLY A 115 5.94 -5.07 -8.49
C GLY A 115 4.60 -5.63 -7.99
N ARG A 116 4.00 -6.55 -8.74
CA ARG A 116 2.78 -7.24 -8.30
C ARG A 116 3.02 -8.13 -7.08
N ALA A 117 4.17 -8.78 -6.99
CA ALA A 117 4.57 -9.56 -5.83
C ALA A 117 4.74 -8.68 -4.59
N ARG A 118 5.33 -7.50 -4.76
CA ARG A 118 5.47 -6.51 -3.69
C ARG A 118 4.12 -5.99 -3.21
N TYR A 119 3.22 -5.72 -4.12
CA TYR A 119 1.86 -5.28 -3.79
C TYR A 119 1.10 -6.31 -2.96
N ARG A 120 1.27 -7.59 -3.22
CA ARG A 120 0.60 -8.66 -2.44
C ARG A 120 0.99 -8.69 -0.97
N LYS A 121 2.10 -8.07 -0.60
CA LYS A 121 2.53 -7.96 0.81
C LYS A 121 1.83 -6.84 1.57
N LEU A 122 1.08 -6.00 0.88
CA LEU A 122 0.28 -4.95 1.50
C LEU A 122 -1.09 -5.51 1.89
N LYS A 123 -1.46 -5.35 3.15
CA LYS A 123 -2.76 -5.75 3.70
C LYS A 123 -3.42 -4.52 4.32
N VAL A 124 -4.57 -4.12 3.79
CA VAL A 124 -5.26 -2.91 4.24
C VAL A 124 -6.61 -3.30 4.83
N TYR A 125 -6.93 -2.73 5.99
CA TYR A 125 -8.17 -3.05 6.71
C TYR A 125 -8.89 -1.79 7.17
N LYS A 126 -10.19 -1.85 7.13
CA LYS A 126 -11.08 -0.88 7.75
C LYS A 126 -11.15 -1.19 9.25
N GLY A 127 -11.11 -0.14 10.08
CA GLY A 127 -11.12 -0.30 11.53
C GLY A 127 -9.75 -0.64 12.10
N ALA A 128 -9.71 -0.87 13.40
CA ALA A 128 -8.47 -1.06 14.15
C ALA A 128 -8.02 -2.52 14.25
N GLU A 129 -8.83 -3.46 13.79
CA GLU A 129 -8.55 -4.90 13.93
C GLU A 129 -8.03 -5.49 12.63
N HIS A 130 -7.15 -6.48 12.74
CA HIS A 130 -6.60 -7.23 11.61
C HIS A 130 -6.47 -8.72 11.98
N PRO A 131 -6.58 -9.64 11.00
CA PRO A 131 -6.51 -11.08 11.27
C PRO A 131 -5.08 -11.64 11.32
N HIS A 132 -4.08 -10.81 11.58
CA HIS A 132 -2.67 -11.19 11.50
C HIS A 132 -1.96 -11.27 12.85
N ALA A 133 -2.70 -11.55 13.93
CA ALA A 133 -2.13 -11.67 15.27
C ALA A 133 -1.07 -12.78 15.36
N ALA A 134 -1.25 -13.86 14.59
CA ALA A 134 -0.32 -14.98 14.56
C ALA A 134 1.07 -14.62 14.02
N GLN A 135 1.16 -13.63 13.14
CA GLN A 135 2.41 -13.13 12.59
C GLN A 135 3.16 -12.19 13.53
N GLN A 136 2.54 -11.79 14.65
CA GLN A 136 3.11 -10.89 15.64
C GLN A 136 3.71 -9.61 15.02
N PRO A 137 2.89 -8.83 14.28
CA PRO A 137 3.39 -7.63 13.61
C PRO A 137 3.84 -6.57 14.62
N GLN A 138 4.92 -5.88 14.30
CA GLN A 138 5.43 -4.80 15.13
C GLN A 138 4.81 -3.46 14.69
N PRO A 139 4.50 -2.55 15.63
CA PRO A 139 4.02 -1.23 15.25
C PRO A 139 5.11 -0.45 14.51
N LEU A 140 4.71 0.28 13.48
CA LEU A 140 5.59 1.11 12.67
C LEU A 140 4.99 2.50 12.55
N GLU A 141 5.75 3.51 12.93
CA GLU A 141 5.36 4.90 12.74
C GLU A 141 5.93 5.45 11.43
N ILE A 142 5.08 6.10 10.68
CA ILE A 142 5.43 6.71 9.40
C ILE A 142 5.20 8.22 9.45
#